data_47d74b0ffcbbd9d5558a3b127d21df02
#
_entry.id   47d74b0ffcbbd9d5558a3b127d21df02
#
_cell.length_a   1.000
_cell.length_b   1.000
_cell.length_c   1.000
_cell.angle_alpha   90.00
_cell.angle_beta   90.00
_cell.angle_gamma   90.00
#
_symmetry.space_group_name_H-M   'P 1'
#
loop_
_entity.id
_entity.type
_entity.pdbx_description
1 polymer ?
#
loop_
_entity_poly.entity_id
_entity_poly.type
_entity_poly.pdbx_seq_one_letter_code
_entity_poly.pdbx_strand_id
1 'polypeptide(L)'
;LGDVYKRQSDNTITSAKDIPGKKVGVQLGTTGDDYVTEYEGDEKGTTIERYNKAADAIQSLKQQKIDCVVIDEQTAKSFTEKNSDIKILDEEFAKEQYALCIKKGNKELLDKLNNAIDELQADGTLSDIVTNYIGSAKEIGTKPYNEKNVDRKNGTLVVATNAQFKPYEYYEDGKIVGIDMDMMRAICDKLGMELKIEDIEFDSIITSVQSGKADVGAAGMSVTEDRKKNVDFSNFYAETRQVIVVRNTESGAAGISFFEKLQQNFVDSSRWSYIVTGLGNTLLITLFAIIIGIVLGALIAIVRTIHDQNHKLKILNFICKLYLTIIRGTPAMIQLLIIYYVIFASVNIDKILVAVVAFGLNSAAYVAEVIRSGINSVDKGQFEAGRSLGLTYKQTMLSIILPQAFKNILPALCNECISLLKETAISGYIGLTDLTKAGDIIRSQTFEAFI
;
A
#
# COMPACT_ATOMS: atom_id res chain seq x y z
N LEU A 1 -39.00 3.43 -17.59
CA LEU A 1 -38.22 2.18 -17.36
C LEU A 1 -37.52 1.70 -18.65
N GLY A 2 -38.08 1.91 -19.85
CA GLY A 2 -37.45 1.55 -21.13
C GLY A 2 -36.26 2.43 -21.51
N ASP A 3 -36.22 3.71 -21.12
CA ASP A 3 -35.13 4.64 -21.44
C ASP A 3 -33.93 4.47 -20.53
N VAL A 4 -34.10 3.98 -19.31
CA VAL A 4 -32.99 3.64 -18.39
C VAL A 4 -32.28 2.39 -18.88
N TYR A 5 -32.99 1.40 -19.43
CA TYR A 5 -32.42 0.19 -19.99
C TYR A 5 -31.70 0.42 -21.33
N LYS A 6 -32.16 1.37 -22.16
CA LYS A 6 -31.48 1.71 -23.41
C LYS A 6 -30.15 2.47 -23.21
N ARG A 7 -30.00 3.24 -22.12
CA ARG A 7 -28.73 3.92 -21.82
C ARG A 7 -27.61 2.96 -21.38
N GLN A 8 -27.93 1.74 -20.97
CA GLN A 8 -26.93 0.73 -20.59
C GLN A 8 -26.36 -0.07 -21.77
N SER A 9 -27.01 -0.04 -22.95
CA SER A 9 -26.58 -0.83 -24.12
C SER A 9 -25.69 -0.09 -25.12
N ASP A 10 -25.57 1.24 -25.05
CA ASP A 10 -24.87 2.06 -26.06
C ASP A 10 -23.52 2.62 -25.55
N ASN A 11 -22.97 2.11 -24.46
CA ASN A 11 -21.73 2.63 -23.87
C ASN A 11 -20.49 1.85 -24.33
N THR A 12 -20.43 1.48 -25.59
CA THR A 12 -19.31 0.75 -26.18
C THR A 12 -18.14 1.72 -26.42
N ILE A 13 -17.10 1.61 -25.60
CA ILE A 13 -15.80 2.23 -25.88
C ILE A 13 -15.11 1.32 -26.89
N THR A 14 -14.75 1.88 -28.04
CA THR A 14 -14.05 1.17 -29.13
C THR A 14 -12.69 1.78 -29.43
N SER A 15 -12.44 2.99 -28.95
CA SER A 15 -11.20 3.72 -29.14
C SER A 15 -10.95 4.72 -28.02
N ALA A 16 -9.74 5.28 -27.96
CA ALA A 16 -9.38 6.36 -27.02
C ALA A 16 -10.25 7.60 -27.17
N LYS A 17 -10.80 7.85 -28.36
CA LYS A 17 -11.70 9.00 -28.64
C LYS A 17 -13.05 8.90 -27.92
N ASP A 18 -13.40 7.72 -27.44
CA ASP A 18 -14.64 7.46 -26.71
C ASP A 18 -14.51 7.69 -25.19
N ILE A 19 -13.31 7.95 -24.68
CA ILE A 19 -13.02 8.20 -23.26
C ILE A 19 -13.75 9.45 -22.72
N PRO A 20 -13.79 10.59 -23.44
CA PRO A 20 -14.47 11.77 -22.93
C PRO A 20 -15.94 11.51 -22.57
N GLY A 21 -16.33 11.85 -21.34
CA GLY A 21 -17.65 11.62 -20.76
C GLY A 21 -17.83 10.24 -20.11
N LYS A 22 -16.76 9.47 -19.95
CA LYS A 22 -16.77 8.14 -19.33
C LYS A 22 -16.17 8.14 -17.93
N LYS A 23 -16.41 7.04 -17.21
CA LYS A 23 -15.73 6.74 -15.95
C LYS A 23 -14.55 5.84 -16.24
N VAL A 24 -13.34 6.36 -16.05
CA VAL A 24 -12.10 5.66 -16.35
C VAL A 24 -11.44 5.22 -15.05
N GLY A 25 -11.10 3.95 -14.94
CA GLY A 25 -10.31 3.41 -13.82
C GLY A 25 -8.83 3.38 -14.14
N VAL A 26 -8.00 3.73 -13.17
CA VAL A 26 -6.54 3.67 -13.25
C VAL A 26 -5.93 3.25 -11.91
N GLN A 27 -4.69 2.77 -11.93
CA GLN A 27 -3.93 2.66 -10.70
C GLN A 27 -3.29 4.01 -10.37
N LEU A 28 -3.44 4.44 -9.12
CA LEU A 28 -2.93 5.72 -8.62
C LEU A 28 -1.42 5.86 -8.84
N GLY A 29 -1.02 7.01 -9.38
CA GLY A 29 0.38 7.39 -9.56
C GLY A 29 1.09 6.69 -10.72
N THR A 30 0.38 5.91 -11.55
CA THR A 30 0.91 5.33 -12.80
C THR A 30 0.83 6.35 -13.94
N THR A 31 1.54 6.08 -15.04
CA THR A 31 1.42 6.91 -16.26
C THR A 31 0.05 6.80 -16.90
N GLY A 32 -0.66 5.68 -16.71
CA GLY A 32 -2.05 5.56 -17.09
C GLY A 32 -2.94 6.60 -16.38
N ASP A 33 -2.70 6.85 -15.09
CA ASP A 33 -3.36 7.92 -14.33
C ASP A 33 -2.97 9.31 -14.88
N ASP A 34 -1.67 9.56 -15.11
CA ASP A 34 -1.19 10.84 -15.65
C ASP A 34 -1.86 11.15 -16.99
N TYR A 35 -1.92 10.21 -17.94
CA TYR A 35 -2.50 10.40 -19.27
C TYR A 35 -4.01 10.70 -19.22
N VAL A 36 -4.77 9.99 -18.39
CA VAL A 36 -6.23 10.19 -18.37
C VAL A 36 -6.63 11.41 -17.53
N THR A 37 -5.75 11.89 -16.65
CA THR A 37 -5.99 13.09 -15.83
C THR A 37 -6.24 14.32 -16.72
N GLU A 38 -5.69 14.38 -17.94
CA GLU A 38 -5.97 15.45 -18.91
C GLU A 38 -7.45 15.51 -19.33
N TYR A 39 -8.19 14.43 -19.20
CA TYR A 39 -9.63 14.38 -19.50
C TYR A 39 -10.52 14.66 -18.29
N GLU A 40 -9.95 14.73 -17.06
CA GLU A 40 -10.73 14.86 -15.84
C GLU A 40 -11.47 16.20 -15.79
N GLY A 41 -12.80 16.13 -15.63
CA GLY A 41 -13.64 17.33 -15.57
C GLY A 41 -13.80 18.06 -16.90
N ASP A 42 -13.57 17.39 -18.04
CA ASP A 42 -13.82 17.92 -19.37
C ASP A 42 -15.29 18.34 -19.55
N GLU A 43 -15.60 19.06 -20.65
CA GLU A 43 -16.98 19.52 -20.95
C GLU A 43 -17.99 18.38 -21.04
N LYS A 44 -17.54 17.14 -21.26
CA LYS A 44 -18.36 15.93 -21.32
C LYS A 44 -18.54 15.23 -19.97
N GLY A 45 -17.85 15.69 -18.91
CA GLY A 45 -17.99 15.18 -17.55
C GLY A 45 -17.25 13.88 -17.31
N THR A 46 -16.04 13.71 -17.90
CA THR A 46 -15.15 12.57 -17.64
C THR A 46 -14.74 12.51 -16.18
N THR A 47 -14.83 11.33 -15.59
CA THR A 47 -14.42 11.09 -14.20
C THR A 47 -13.34 10.02 -14.13
N ILE A 48 -12.29 10.27 -13.33
CA ILE A 48 -11.18 9.34 -13.15
C ILE A 48 -11.29 8.72 -11.76
N GLU A 49 -11.48 7.40 -11.74
CA GLU A 49 -11.51 6.62 -10.50
C GLU A 49 -10.14 6.00 -10.26
N ARG A 50 -9.46 6.50 -9.24
CA ARG A 50 -8.10 6.10 -8.88
C ARG A 50 -8.13 4.99 -7.85
N TYR A 51 -7.48 3.88 -8.14
CA TYR A 51 -7.37 2.71 -7.28
C TYR A 51 -5.92 2.51 -6.87
N ASN A 52 -5.69 2.06 -5.66
CA ASN A 52 -4.32 1.72 -5.21
C ASN A 52 -3.76 0.52 -6.00
N LYS A 53 -4.63 -0.31 -6.58
CA LYS A 53 -4.27 -1.55 -7.28
C LYS A 53 -5.02 -1.69 -8.59
N ALA A 54 -4.31 -2.16 -9.61
CA ALA A 54 -4.89 -2.47 -10.91
C ALA A 54 -6.05 -3.48 -10.82
N ALA A 55 -5.93 -4.49 -9.93
CA ALA A 55 -6.97 -5.49 -9.71
C ALA A 55 -8.29 -4.88 -9.23
N ASP A 56 -8.26 -3.79 -8.44
CA ASP A 56 -9.46 -3.09 -7.98
C ASP A 56 -10.15 -2.34 -9.13
N ALA A 57 -9.37 -1.72 -10.01
CA ALA A 57 -9.89 -1.08 -11.21
C ALA A 57 -10.57 -2.12 -12.13
N ILE A 58 -9.92 -3.24 -12.40
CA ILE A 58 -10.50 -4.35 -13.18
C ILE A 58 -11.77 -4.89 -12.54
N GLN A 59 -11.80 -5.07 -11.23
CA GLN A 59 -13.00 -5.51 -10.53
C GLN A 59 -14.14 -4.49 -10.63
N SER A 60 -13.85 -3.21 -10.53
CA SER A 60 -14.83 -2.14 -10.69
C SER A 60 -15.37 -2.08 -12.13
N LEU A 61 -14.53 -2.38 -13.13
CA LEU A 61 -14.95 -2.54 -14.52
C LEU A 61 -15.94 -3.71 -14.68
N LYS A 62 -15.63 -4.88 -14.13
CA LYS A 62 -16.49 -6.07 -14.13
C LYS A 62 -17.83 -5.79 -13.44
N GLN A 63 -17.82 -5.02 -12.35
CA GLN A 63 -19.02 -4.62 -11.60
C GLN A 63 -19.79 -3.45 -12.23
N GLN A 64 -19.40 -2.98 -13.41
CA GLN A 64 -20.05 -1.87 -14.12
C GLN A 64 -20.04 -0.53 -13.35
N LYS A 65 -19.09 -0.34 -12.42
CA LYS A 65 -18.91 0.92 -11.68
C LYS A 65 -18.16 1.95 -12.50
N ILE A 66 -17.30 1.47 -13.40
CA ILE A 66 -16.53 2.25 -14.38
C ILE A 66 -16.73 1.67 -15.78
N ASP A 67 -16.36 2.44 -16.80
CA ASP A 67 -16.59 2.10 -18.20
C ASP A 67 -15.40 1.42 -18.86
N CYS A 68 -14.17 1.82 -18.50
CA CYS A 68 -12.93 1.24 -18.97
C CYS A 68 -11.80 1.37 -17.93
N VAL A 69 -10.71 0.67 -18.18
CA VAL A 69 -9.45 0.79 -17.41
C VAL A 69 -8.32 1.08 -18.37
N VAL A 70 -7.45 2.05 -18.04
CA VAL A 70 -6.20 2.30 -18.76
C VAL A 70 -5.06 1.71 -17.94
N ILE A 71 -4.27 0.83 -18.57
CA ILE A 71 -3.23 0.03 -17.91
C ILE A 71 -2.21 -0.46 -18.94
N ASP A 72 -1.02 -0.88 -18.46
CA ASP A 72 0.00 -1.56 -19.26
C ASP A 72 -0.53 -2.78 -20.00
N GLU A 73 -0.08 -2.97 -21.25
CA GLU A 73 -0.53 -4.04 -22.13
C GLU A 73 -0.27 -5.45 -21.57
N GLN A 74 0.92 -5.70 -21.03
CA GLN A 74 1.28 -7.03 -20.57
C GLN A 74 0.49 -7.39 -19.29
N THR A 75 0.32 -6.41 -18.42
CA THR A 75 -0.54 -6.57 -17.24
C THR A 75 -2.00 -6.76 -17.64
N ALA A 76 -2.50 -6.00 -18.62
CA ALA A 76 -3.84 -6.19 -19.17
C ALA A 76 -4.03 -7.62 -19.74
N LYS A 77 -3.04 -8.15 -20.46
CA LYS A 77 -3.06 -9.54 -20.96
C LYS A 77 -3.17 -10.55 -19.83
N SER A 78 -2.40 -10.36 -18.76
CA SER A 78 -2.45 -11.24 -17.58
C SER A 78 -3.85 -11.27 -16.93
N PHE A 79 -4.56 -10.13 -16.92
CA PHE A 79 -5.96 -10.08 -16.47
C PHE A 79 -6.92 -10.75 -17.44
N THR A 80 -6.80 -10.50 -18.75
CA THR A 80 -7.72 -11.05 -19.75
C THR A 80 -7.58 -12.54 -19.95
N GLU A 81 -6.39 -13.12 -19.74
CA GLU A 81 -6.16 -14.58 -19.72
C GLU A 81 -6.99 -15.30 -18.64
N LYS A 82 -7.22 -14.64 -17.51
CA LYS A 82 -7.98 -15.20 -16.38
C LYS A 82 -9.44 -14.78 -16.36
N ASN A 83 -9.80 -13.72 -17.07
CA ASN A 83 -11.10 -13.09 -17.05
C ASN A 83 -11.64 -12.91 -18.47
N SER A 84 -12.42 -13.87 -18.98
CA SER A 84 -13.01 -13.81 -20.32
C SER A 84 -14.08 -12.74 -20.50
N ASP A 85 -14.58 -12.16 -19.39
CA ASP A 85 -15.60 -11.11 -19.35
C ASP A 85 -15.03 -9.69 -19.58
N ILE A 86 -13.71 -9.59 -19.80
CA ILE A 86 -13.03 -8.36 -20.21
C ILE A 86 -12.17 -8.58 -21.44
N LYS A 87 -11.90 -7.54 -22.20
CA LYS A 87 -11.02 -7.55 -23.37
C LYS A 87 -10.19 -6.27 -23.49
N ILE A 88 -9.06 -6.40 -24.14
CA ILE A 88 -8.19 -5.28 -24.53
C ILE A 88 -8.67 -4.73 -25.87
N LEU A 89 -8.66 -3.41 -26.04
CA LEU A 89 -8.84 -2.78 -27.34
C LEU A 89 -7.52 -2.82 -28.12
N ASP A 90 -7.60 -3.04 -29.43
CA ASP A 90 -6.40 -3.16 -30.30
C ASP A 90 -5.65 -1.82 -30.44
N GLU A 91 -6.28 -0.70 -30.12
CA GLU A 91 -5.67 0.63 -30.20
C GLU A 91 -4.62 0.83 -29.11
N GLU A 92 -3.44 1.28 -29.52
CA GLU A 92 -2.38 1.75 -28.62
C GLU A 92 -2.76 3.10 -28.03
N PHE A 93 -2.82 3.20 -26.69
CA PHE A 93 -3.13 4.46 -26.03
C PHE A 93 -1.90 5.36 -25.90
N ALA A 94 -0.77 4.81 -25.44
CA ALA A 94 0.51 5.51 -25.33
C ALA A 94 1.68 4.51 -25.32
N LYS A 95 2.82 4.90 -25.92
CA LYS A 95 4.10 4.13 -25.84
C LYS A 95 4.90 4.55 -24.63
N GLU A 96 5.56 3.61 -24.01
CA GLU A 96 6.33 3.82 -22.79
C GLU A 96 7.63 3.03 -22.80
N GLN A 97 8.60 3.53 -22.02
CA GLN A 97 9.87 2.88 -21.79
C GLN A 97 10.11 2.77 -20.29
N TYR A 98 10.43 1.58 -19.82
CA TYR A 98 10.71 1.33 -18.42
C TYR A 98 12.18 1.48 -18.11
N ALA A 99 12.45 2.10 -16.95
CA ALA A 99 13.79 2.30 -16.39
C ALA A 99 13.78 2.13 -14.87
N LEU A 100 14.94 1.84 -14.31
CA LEU A 100 15.12 1.82 -12.86
C LEU A 100 15.20 3.26 -12.35
N CYS A 101 14.53 3.57 -11.23
CA CYS A 101 14.68 4.87 -10.60
C CYS A 101 15.65 4.82 -9.41
N ILE A 102 16.47 5.86 -9.29
CA ILE A 102 17.56 5.95 -8.32
C ILE A 102 17.50 7.32 -7.64
N LYS A 103 18.01 7.41 -6.41
CA LYS A 103 18.09 8.69 -5.69
C LYS A 103 18.82 9.72 -6.52
N LYS A 104 18.20 10.91 -6.65
CA LYS A 104 18.72 12.01 -7.45
C LYS A 104 20.13 12.39 -7.04
N GLY A 105 21.03 12.46 -8.03
CA GLY A 105 22.44 12.80 -7.85
C GLY A 105 23.35 11.65 -7.45
N ASN A 106 22.84 10.42 -7.27
CA ASN A 106 23.67 9.24 -7.01
C ASN A 106 24.26 8.67 -8.33
N LYS A 107 25.20 9.42 -8.90
CA LYS A 107 25.84 9.08 -10.18
C LYS A 107 26.60 7.78 -10.14
N GLU A 108 27.25 7.47 -9.01
CA GLU A 108 28.05 6.25 -8.89
C GLU A 108 27.20 4.99 -9.04
N LEU A 109 26.05 4.95 -8.37
CA LEU A 109 25.12 3.83 -8.49
C LEU A 109 24.47 3.80 -9.88
N LEU A 110 24.10 4.97 -10.42
CA LEU A 110 23.53 5.09 -11.76
C LEU A 110 24.43 4.52 -12.83
N ASP A 111 25.74 4.90 -12.82
CA ASP A 111 26.71 4.41 -13.78
C ASP A 111 26.93 2.88 -13.66
N LYS A 112 26.96 2.35 -12.43
CA LYS A 112 27.05 0.89 -12.19
C LYS A 112 25.83 0.14 -12.75
N LEU A 113 24.63 0.67 -12.53
CA LEU A 113 23.40 0.04 -13.04
C LEU A 113 23.34 0.12 -14.57
N ASN A 114 23.65 1.26 -15.17
CA ASN A 114 23.68 1.41 -16.63
C ASN A 114 24.67 0.46 -17.27
N ASN A 115 25.90 0.37 -16.77
CA ASN A 115 26.90 -0.57 -17.28
C ASN A 115 26.39 -2.01 -17.17
N ALA A 116 25.78 -2.38 -16.03
CA ALA A 116 25.23 -3.74 -15.87
C ALA A 116 24.09 -4.02 -16.84
N ILE A 117 23.16 -3.05 -17.05
CA ILE A 117 22.06 -3.19 -18.03
C ILE A 117 22.62 -3.34 -19.43
N ASP A 118 23.56 -2.50 -19.84
CA ASP A 118 24.18 -2.54 -21.17
C ASP A 118 24.89 -3.89 -21.42
N GLU A 119 25.58 -4.42 -20.42
CA GLU A 119 26.20 -5.75 -20.50
C GLU A 119 25.16 -6.87 -20.60
N LEU A 120 24.05 -6.82 -19.83
CA LEU A 120 22.97 -7.81 -19.90
C LEU A 120 22.24 -7.78 -21.24
N GLN A 121 22.16 -6.61 -21.87
CA GLN A 121 21.64 -6.45 -23.23
C GLN A 121 22.61 -7.04 -24.25
N ALA A 122 23.90 -6.73 -24.14
CA ALA A 122 24.93 -7.16 -25.07
C ALA A 122 25.17 -8.68 -25.04
N ASP A 123 25.11 -9.32 -23.88
CA ASP A 123 25.30 -10.77 -23.73
C ASP A 123 24.01 -11.59 -23.94
N GLY A 124 22.87 -10.93 -24.18
CA GLY A 124 21.57 -11.55 -24.43
C GLY A 124 20.81 -12.00 -23.17
N THR A 125 21.39 -11.85 -21.98
CA THR A 125 20.74 -12.26 -20.71
C THR A 125 19.42 -11.54 -20.50
N LEU A 126 19.35 -10.23 -20.76
CA LEU A 126 18.11 -9.47 -20.62
C LEU A 126 17.03 -9.94 -21.59
N SER A 127 17.40 -10.24 -22.85
CA SER A 127 16.48 -10.80 -23.84
C SER A 127 15.93 -12.17 -23.40
N ASP A 128 16.77 -13.02 -22.83
CA ASP A 128 16.37 -14.34 -22.31
C ASP A 128 15.42 -14.19 -21.13
N ILE A 129 15.71 -13.26 -20.20
CA ILE A 129 14.81 -12.93 -19.08
C ILE A 129 13.44 -12.49 -19.62
N VAL A 130 13.40 -11.51 -20.54
CA VAL A 130 12.13 -11.03 -21.11
C VAL A 130 11.37 -12.17 -21.79
N THR A 131 12.04 -12.98 -22.60
CA THR A 131 11.44 -14.12 -23.32
C THR A 131 10.85 -15.16 -22.36
N ASN A 132 11.46 -15.32 -21.16
CA ASN A 132 10.96 -16.24 -20.16
C ASN A 132 9.58 -15.86 -19.62
N TYR A 133 9.22 -14.59 -19.67
CA TYR A 133 7.95 -14.06 -19.15
C TYR A 133 6.99 -13.55 -20.24
N ILE A 134 7.54 -13.01 -21.34
CA ILE A 134 6.78 -12.43 -22.47
C ILE A 134 7.23 -13.14 -23.75
N GLY A 135 6.38 -14.04 -24.26
CA GLY A 135 6.68 -14.79 -25.46
C GLY A 135 5.53 -15.68 -25.89
N SER A 136 5.79 -16.58 -26.79
CA SER A 136 4.81 -17.64 -27.12
C SER A 136 4.68 -18.62 -25.94
N ALA A 137 3.55 -19.33 -25.87
CA ALA A 137 3.33 -20.36 -24.84
C ALA A 137 4.42 -21.46 -24.78
N LYS A 138 5.23 -21.58 -25.85
CA LYS A 138 6.36 -22.53 -25.92
C LYS A 138 7.66 -21.95 -25.34
N GLU A 139 7.76 -20.64 -25.23
CA GLU A 139 8.95 -19.93 -24.78
C GLU A 139 8.87 -19.54 -23.31
N ILE A 140 7.66 -19.22 -22.83
CA ILE A 140 7.44 -18.84 -21.43
C ILE A 140 7.89 -19.99 -20.50
N GLY A 141 8.67 -19.64 -19.48
CA GLY A 141 9.20 -20.58 -18.49
C GLY A 141 10.39 -21.41 -18.92
N THR A 142 10.91 -21.22 -20.16
CA THR A 142 12.02 -22.03 -20.71
C THR A 142 13.40 -21.46 -20.42
N LYS A 143 13.49 -20.20 -20.03
CA LYS A 143 14.74 -19.46 -19.80
C LYS A 143 14.79 -18.78 -18.43
N PRO A 144 14.51 -19.50 -17.32
CA PRO A 144 14.53 -18.91 -15.98
C PRO A 144 15.93 -18.39 -15.67
N TYR A 145 16.02 -17.17 -15.14
CA TYR A 145 17.30 -16.66 -14.64
C TYR A 145 17.68 -17.41 -13.36
N ASN A 146 18.86 -18.01 -13.37
CA ASN A 146 19.43 -18.66 -12.21
C ASN A 146 20.55 -17.79 -11.63
N GLU A 147 20.42 -17.39 -10.37
CA GLU A 147 21.44 -16.61 -9.66
C GLU A 147 22.79 -17.34 -9.72
N LYS A 148 23.82 -16.58 -10.05
CA LYS A 148 25.19 -17.09 -10.12
C LYS A 148 25.79 -17.18 -8.72
N ASN A 149 26.62 -18.18 -8.50
CA ASN A 149 27.42 -18.27 -7.26
C ASN A 149 28.62 -17.32 -7.34
N VAL A 150 28.38 -16.04 -6.98
CA VAL A 150 29.39 -14.99 -6.96
C VAL A 150 29.67 -14.52 -5.54
N ASP A 151 30.85 -13.94 -5.32
CA ASP A 151 31.18 -13.34 -4.04
C ASP A 151 30.40 -12.02 -3.84
N ARG A 152 29.50 -11.97 -2.85
CA ARG A 152 28.59 -10.85 -2.59
C ARG A 152 29.12 -9.93 -1.48
N LYS A 153 30.38 -9.50 -1.59
CA LYS A 153 31.05 -8.65 -0.58
C LYS A 153 30.80 -7.15 -0.74
N ASN A 154 30.17 -6.74 -1.84
CA ASN A 154 30.00 -5.32 -2.15
C ASN A 154 28.76 -4.68 -1.47
N GLY A 155 28.18 -5.36 -0.47
CA GLY A 155 27.04 -4.87 0.29
C GLY A 155 25.70 -5.37 -0.23
N THR A 156 24.62 -4.74 0.23
CA THR A 156 23.24 -5.09 -0.12
C THR A 156 22.64 -3.99 -0.98
N LEU A 157 21.99 -4.36 -2.08
CA LEU A 157 21.19 -3.46 -2.90
C LEU A 157 19.71 -3.63 -2.51
N VAL A 158 19.13 -2.60 -1.92
CA VAL A 158 17.72 -2.60 -1.52
C VAL A 158 16.87 -2.08 -2.66
N VAL A 159 15.96 -2.92 -3.16
CA VAL A 159 15.09 -2.63 -4.30
C VAL A 159 13.64 -2.52 -3.84
N ALA A 160 13.06 -1.34 -4.03
CA ALA A 160 11.62 -1.12 -3.83
C ALA A 160 10.85 -1.53 -5.09
N THR A 161 9.77 -2.27 -4.91
CA THR A 161 8.90 -2.74 -5.98
C THR A 161 7.44 -2.77 -5.52
N ASN A 162 6.49 -2.99 -6.47
CA ASN A 162 5.09 -3.27 -6.17
C ASN A 162 4.68 -4.60 -6.80
N ALA A 163 4.81 -5.68 -6.04
CA ALA A 163 4.71 -7.05 -6.53
C ALA A 163 3.29 -7.50 -6.92
N GLN A 164 2.60 -6.67 -7.73
CA GLN A 164 1.23 -6.88 -8.23
C GLN A 164 1.11 -6.59 -9.74
N PHE A 165 2.25 -6.51 -10.44
CA PHE A 165 2.35 -6.07 -11.83
C PHE A 165 2.96 -7.15 -12.73
N LYS A 166 2.22 -8.28 -12.90
CA LYS A 166 2.66 -9.37 -13.78
C LYS A 166 2.69 -8.90 -15.25
N PRO A 167 3.75 -9.21 -16.03
CA PRO A 167 4.84 -10.16 -15.74
C PRO A 167 6.12 -9.53 -15.17
N TYR A 168 6.12 -8.26 -14.82
CA TYR A 168 7.32 -7.52 -14.40
C TYR A 168 7.73 -7.86 -12.94
N GLU A 169 6.80 -7.75 -11.99
CA GLU A 169 6.99 -8.12 -10.59
C GLU A 169 5.69 -8.66 -9.97
N TYR A 170 5.73 -9.86 -9.47
CA TYR A 170 4.56 -10.52 -8.86
C TYR A 170 4.97 -11.65 -7.93
N TYR A 171 4.03 -12.08 -7.08
CA TYR A 171 4.25 -13.23 -6.21
C TYR A 171 3.99 -14.54 -6.94
N GLU A 172 4.93 -15.48 -6.83
CA GLU A 172 4.80 -16.88 -7.24
C GLU A 172 5.48 -17.77 -6.20
N ASP A 173 4.78 -18.76 -5.68
CA ASP A 173 5.26 -19.72 -4.66
C ASP A 173 6.01 -19.06 -3.47
N GLY A 174 5.46 -17.95 -2.98
CA GLY A 174 6.01 -17.22 -1.82
C GLY A 174 7.19 -16.31 -2.12
N LYS A 175 7.60 -16.20 -3.39
CA LYS A 175 8.72 -15.35 -3.81
C LYS A 175 8.21 -14.27 -4.76
N ILE A 176 8.92 -13.15 -4.78
CA ILE A 176 8.69 -12.12 -5.80
C ILE A 176 9.56 -12.45 -6.99
N VAL A 177 8.90 -12.65 -8.14
CA VAL A 177 9.50 -13.02 -9.43
C VAL A 177 9.04 -12.05 -10.52
N GLY A 178 9.55 -12.20 -11.72
CA GLY A 178 9.21 -11.39 -12.88
C GLY A 178 10.43 -10.76 -13.52
N ILE A 179 10.21 -10.07 -14.63
CA ILE A 179 11.27 -9.48 -15.47
C ILE A 179 12.16 -8.57 -14.64
N ASP A 180 11.58 -7.65 -13.88
CA ASP A 180 12.30 -6.68 -13.08
C ASP A 180 13.13 -7.36 -12.00
N MET A 181 12.55 -8.38 -11.35
CA MET A 181 13.23 -9.09 -10.27
C MET A 181 14.37 -9.96 -10.76
N ASP A 182 14.21 -10.65 -11.89
CA ASP A 182 15.28 -11.46 -12.48
C ASP A 182 16.39 -10.58 -13.07
N MET A 183 16.04 -9.44 -13.66
CA MET A 183 17.01 -8.42 -14.07
C MET A 183 17.80 -7.88 -12.87
N MET A 184 17.13 -7.57 -11.74
CA MET A 184 17.82 -7.11 -10.54
C MET A 184 18.71 -8.18 -9.91
N ARG A 185 18.32 -9.47 -9.97
CA ARG A 185 19.20 -10.59 -9.59
C ARG A 185 20.45 -10.65 -10.48
N ALA A 186 20.27 -10.51 -11.78
CA ALA A 186 21.37 -10.51 -12.75
C ALA A 186 22.32 -9.31 -12.55
N ILE A 187 21.78 -8.13 -12.25
CA ILE A 187 22.55 -6.93 -11.93
C ILE A 187 23.34 -7.16 -10.62
N CYS A 188 22.71 -7.69 -9.58
CA CYS A 188 23.38 -7.97 -8.31
C CYS A 188 24.51 -9.02 -8.47
N ASP A 189 24.32 -10.03 -9.33
CA ASP A 189 25.37 -11.00 -9.67
C ASP A 189 26.57 -10.31 -10.32
N LYS A 190 26.34 -9.37 -11.25
CA LYS A 190 27.43 -8.58 -11.87
C LYS A 190 28.14 -7.65 -10.90
N LEU A 191 27.38 -7.03 -9.99
CA LEU A 191 27.92 -6.08 -9.03
C LEU A 191 28.51 -6.74 -7.77
N GLY A 192 28.34 -8.04 -7.56
CA GLY A 192 28.74 -8.76 -6.35
C GLY A 192 28.03 -8.25 -5.09
N MET A 193 26.73 -7.93 -5.22
CA MET A 193 25.89 -7.42 -4.14
C MET A 193 24.80 -8.41 -3.74
N GLU A 194 24.37 -8.37 -2.48
CA GLU A 194 23.15 -9.05 -2.04
C GLU A 194 21.92 -8.29 -2.53
N LEU A 195 20.88 -8.99 -2.98
CA LEU A 195 19.60 -8.39 -3.34
C LEU A 195 18.63 -8.45 -2.18
N LYS A 196 18.07 -7.31 -1.78
CA LYS A 196 16.95 -7.22 -0.84
C LYS A 196 15.76 -6.55 -1.52
N ILE A 197 14.65 -7.27 -1.64
CA ILE A 197 13.44 -6.75 -2.27
C ILE A 197 12.47 -6.27 -1.20
N GLU A 198 11.93 -5.06 -1.38
CA GLU A 198 10.93 -4.43 -0.51
C GLU A 198 9.65 -4.19 -1.31
N ASP A 199 8.60 -5.01 -1.05
CA ASP A 199 7.28 -4.84 -1.67
C ASP A 199 6.48 -3.77 -0.93
N ILE A 200 6.24 -2.63 -1.60
CA ILE A 200 5.51 -1.47 -1.07
C ILE A 200 4.41 -1.04 -2.06
N GLU A 201 3.58 -0.07 -1.71
CA GLU A 201 2.63 0.50 -2.66
C GLU A 201 3.37 1.31 -3.74
N PHE A 202 2.86 1.28 -4.98
CA PHE A 202 3.56 1.86 -6.15
C PHE A 202 3.86 3.35 -5.99
N ASP A 203 2.91 4.13 -5.48
CA ASP A 203 3.06 5.57 -5.23
C ASP A 203 4.10 5.91 -4.16
N SER A 204 4.49 4.94 -3.34
CA SER A 204 5.49 5.08 -2.28
C SER A 204 6.93 4.79 -2.75
N ILE A 205 7.13 4.21 -3.95
CA ILE A 205 8.45 3.78 -4.44
C ILE A 205 9.43 4.96 -4.54
N ILE A 206 9.02 6.05 -5.20
CA ILE A 206 9.87 7.25 -5.36
C ILE A 206 10.24 7.82 -4.00
N THR A 207 9.30 7.90 -3.05
CA THR A 207 9.56 8.36 -1.69
C THR A 207 10.54 7.46 -0.95
N SER A 208 10.45 6.14 -1.14
CA SER A 208 11.38 5.18 -0.55
C SER A 208 12.81 5.38 -1.05
N VAL A 209 12.98 5.61 -2.36
CA VAL A 209 14.27 5.89 -2.98
C VAL A 209 14.83 7.25 -2.55
N GLN A 210 14.01 8.30 -2.52
CA GLN A 210 14.43 9.63 -2.07
C GLN A 210 14.90 9.65 -0.62
N SER A 211 14.19 8.94 0.26
CA SER A 211 14.55 8.85 1.69
C SER A 211 15.75 7.95 1.98
N GLY A 212 16.20 7.15 0.99
CA GLY A 212 17.28 6.19 1.14
C GLY A 212 16.87 4.92 1.87
N LYS A 213 15.57 4.61 1.97
CA LYS A 213 15.05 3.31 2.43
C LYS A 213 15.22 2.22 1.37
N ALA A 214 15.20 2.59 0.11
CA ALA A 214 15.62 1.76 -1.00
C ALA A 214 16.71 2.49 -1.81
N ASP A 215 17.60 1.71 -2.41
CA ASP A 215 18.65 2.22 -3.30
C ASP A 215 18.10 2.43 -4.71
N VAL A 216 17.20 1.53 -5.13
CA VAL A 216 16.63 1.44 -6.49
C VAL A 216 15.14 1.19 -6.40
N GLY A 217 14.37 1.79 -7.31
CA GLY A 217 13.00 1.39 -7.60
C GLY A 217 12.96 0.61 -8.92
N ALA A 218 12.40 -0.59 -8.88
CA ALA A 218 12.18 -1.47 -10.04
C ALA A 218 10.74 -1.98 -9.98
N ALA A 219 9.87 -1.41 -10.82
CA ALA A 219 8.43 -1.64 -10.79
C ALA A 219 7.74 -1.25 -12.11
N GLY A 220 8.27 -1.68 -13.25
CA GLY A 220 7.74 -1.26 -14.55
C GLY A 220 7.58 0.26 -14.66
N MET A 221 8.58 1.01 -14.20
CA MET A 221 8.43 2.45 -14.02
C MET A 221 8.79 3.22 -15.30
N SER A 222 7.79 3.89 -15.88
CA SER A 222 7.97 4.76 -17.03
C SER A 222 8.67 6.06 -16.63
N VAL A 223 9.52 6.55 -17.53
CA VAL A 223 10.25 7.79 -17.35
C VAL A 223 9.36 8.97 -17.73
N THR A 224 9.06 9.85 -16.77
CA THR A 224 8.32 11.10 -17.00
C THR A 224 9.10 12.31 -16.51
N GLU A 225 8.82 13.48 -17.09
CA GLU A 225 9.50 14.72 -16.69
C GLU A 225 9.22 15.11 -15.23
N ASP A 226 8.03 14.77 -14.72
CA ASP A 226 7.69 15.03 -13.32
C ASP A 226 8.45 14.11 -12.36
N ARG A 227 8.60 12.83 -12.70
CA ARG A 227 9.40 11.87 -11.92
C ARG A 227 10.89 12.24 -11.93
N LYS A 228 11.44 12.72 -13.07
CA LYS A 228 12.82 13.20 -13.18
C LYS A 228 13.14 14.39 -12.27
N LYS A 229 12.16 15.15 -11.82
CA LYS A 229 12.37 16.21 -10.82
C LYS A 229 12.82 15.63 -9.48
N ASN A 230 12.41 14.42 -9.18
CA ASN A 230 12.52 13.76 -7.89
C ASN A 230 13.58 12.66 -7.82
N VAL A 231 13.82 11.96 -8.92
CA VAL A 231 14.74 10.81 -9.03
C VAL A 231 15.52 10.88 -10.34
N ASP A 232 16.63 10.16 -10.43
CA ASP A 232 17.31 9.89 -11.68
C ASP A 232 16.89 8.52 -12.21
N PHE A 233 17.01 8.29 -13.52
CA PHE A 233 16.62 7.06 -14.19
C PHE A 233 17.81 6.42 -14.90
N SER A 234 17.83 5.08 -14.88
CA SER A 234 18.78 4.29 -15.67
C SER A 234 18.49 4.33 -17.16
N ASN A 235 19.33 3.67 -17.97
CA ASN A 235 18.99 3.29 -19.32
C ASN A 235 17.70 2.45 -19.34
N PHE A 236 16.96 2.51 -20.46
CA PHE A 236 15.74 1.72 -20.64
C PHE A 236 16.05 0.23 -20.74
N TYR A 237 15.22 -0.59 -20.09
CA TYR A 237 15.37 -2.05 -20.17
C TYR A 237 14.18 -2.75 -20.84
N ALA A 238 13.02 -2.09 -20.95
CA ALA A 238 11.83 -2.62 -21.61
C ALA A 238 11.06 -1.51 -22.32
N GLU A 239 10.36 -1.88 -23.41
CA GLU A 239 9.38 -1.04 -24.10
C GLU A 239 8.00 -1.67 -23.93
N THR A 240 7.01 -0.84 -23.71
CA THR A 240 5.64 -1.26 -23.53
C THR A 240 4.67 -0.20 -24.06
N ARG A 241 3.38 -0.44 -23.89
CA ARG A 241 2.32 0.52 -24.22
C ARG A 241 1.17 0.45 -23.21
N GLN A 242 0.53 1.59 -22.98
CA GLN A 242 -0.76 1.65 -22.30
C GLN A 242 -1.86 1.23 -23.26
N VAL A 243 -2.84 0.49 -22.74
CA VAL A 243 -4.00 0.01 -23.48
C VAL A 243 -5.29 0.26 -22.71
N ILE A 244 -6.41 0.20 -23.41
CA ILE A 244 -7.74 0.33 -22.83
C ILE A 244 -8.36 -1.05 -22.67
N VAL A 245 -8.77 -1.39 -21.45
CA VAL A 245 -9.51 -2.61 -21.13
C VAL A 245 -10.99 -2.26 -20.95
N VAL A 246 -11.85 -3.02 -21.61
CA VAL A 246 -13.32 -2.87 -21.56
C VAL A 246 -13.99 -4.21 -21.25
N ARG A 247 -15.25 -4.18 -20.86
CA ARG A 247 -16.06 -5.40 -20.69
C ARG A 247 -16.24 -6.12 -22.03
N ASN A 248 -16.13 -7.43 -22.00
CA ASN A 248 -16.45 -8.29 -23.14
C ASN A 248 -17.89 -8.80 -23.03
N THR A 249 -18.80 -8.17 -23.76
CA THR A 249 -20.22 -8.51 -23.75
C THR A 249 -20.58 -9.78 -24.55
N GLU A 250 -19.62 -10.31 -25.30
CA GLU A 250 -19.82 -11.49 -26.16
C GLU A 250 -19.52 -12.81 -25.43
N SER A 251 -18.79 -12.76 -24.31
CA SER A 251 -18.51 -13.95 -23.53
C SER A 251 -19.59 -14.20 -22.49
N GLY A 252 -20.35 -15.28 -22.65
CA GLY A 252 -21.15 -15.83 -21.56
C GLY A 252 -20.21 -16.36 -20.48
N ALA A 253 -20.04 -15.63 -19.39
CA ALA A 253 -19.18 -16.01 -18.27
C ALA A 253 -19.67 -17.34 -17.67
N ALA A 254 -18.99 -18.43 -17.94
CA ALA A 254 -19.10 -19.66 -17.16
C ALA A 254 -18.43 -19.35 -15.80
N GLY A 255 -19.21 -18.98 -14.79
CA GLY A 255 -18.70 -18.68 -13.46
C GLY A 255 -18.06 -19.92 -12.82
N ILE A 256 -16.83 -19.80 -12.36
CA ILE A 256 -16.16 -20.78 -11.53
C ILE A 256 -17.02 -20.97 -10.27
N SER A 257 -17.20 -22.24 -9.82
CA SER A 257 -17.96 -22.58 -8.61
C SER A 257 -17.38 -21.87 -7.38
N PHE A 258 -18.24 -21.53 -6.41
CA PHE A 258 -17.80 -20.93 -5.14
C PHE A 258 -16.74 -21.78 -4.42
N PHE A 259 -16.90 -23.12 -4.42
CA PHE A 259 -15.92 -24.03 -3.82
C PHE A 259 -14.59 -24.06 -4.54
N GLU A 260 -14.59 -24.00 -5.86
CA GLU A 260 -13.37 -23.89 -6.67
C GLU A 260 -12.64 -22.57 -6.41
N LYS A 261 -13.39 -21.47 -6.25
CA LYS A 261 -12.80 -20.17 -5.85
C LYS A 261 -12.17 -20.23 -4.44
N LEU A 262 -12.83 -20.86 -3.48
CA LEU A 262 -12.26 -21.07 -2.14
C LEU A 262 -10.98 -21.91 -2.20
N GLN A 263 -10.97 -22.98 -2.96
CA GLN A 263 -9.80 -23.80 -3.15
C GLN A 263 -8.65 -23.00 -3.78
N GLN A 264 -8.92 -22.32 -4.89
CA GLN A 264 -7.95 -21.49 -5.61
C GLN A 264 -7.38 -20.37 -4.74
N ASN A 265 -8.21 -19.68 -3.95
CA ASN A 265 -7.74 -18.53 -3.18
C ASN A 265 -7.02 -18.90 -1.88
N PHE A 266 -7.33 -20.05 -1.27
CA PHE A 266 -6.80 -20.38 0.05
C PHE A 266 -5.95 -21.65 0.11
N VAL A 267 -6.30 -22.67 -0.67
CA VAL A 267 -5.65 -23.99 -0.56
C VAL A 267 -4.51 -24.14 -1.54
N ASP A 268 -4.71 -23.77 -2.80
CA ASP A 268 -3.69 -23.89 -3.84
C ASP A 268 -2.45 -23.07 -3.46
N SER A 269 -1.26 -23.63 -3.70
CA SER A 269 0.02 -23.03 -3.34
C SER A 269 0.11 -22.58 -1.87
N SER A 270 -0.66 -23.22 -0.97
CA SER A 270 -0.70 -22.90 0.47
C SER A 270 -0.95 -21.43 0.80
N ARG A 271 -1.77 -20.75 -0.01
CA ARG A 271 -2.01 -19.29 0.11
C ARG A 271 -2.61 -18.88 1.46
N TRP A 272 -3.30 -19.79 2.15
CA TRP A 272 -3.76 -19.56 3.53
C TRP A 272 -2.64 -19.10 4.48
N SER A 273 -1.38 -19.47 4.19
CA SER A 273 -0.22 -19.07 5.02
C SER A 273 -0.01 -17.56 5.05
N TYR A 274 -0.29 -16.85 3.96
CA TYR A 274 -0.25 -15.39 3.93
C TYR A 274 -1.26 -14.78 4.90
N ILE A 275 -2.48 -15.33 4.93
CA ILE A 275 -3.54 -14.88 5.84
C ILE A 275 -3.13 -15.10 7.31
N VAL A 276 -2.57 -16.25 7.65
CA VAL A 276 -2.13 -16.55 9.02
C VAL A 276 -0.99 -15.61 9.43
N THR A 277 -0.01 -15.40 8.57
CA THR A 277 1.11 -14.48 8.83
C THR A 277 0.61 -13.04 8.97
N GLY A 278 -0.22 -12.59 8.02
CA GLY A 278 -0.78 -11.24 8.05
C GLY A 278 -1.65 -10.99 9.28
N LEU A 279 -2.50 -11.94 9.65
CA LEU A 279 -3.30 -11.87 10.88
C LEU A 279 -2.41 -11.82 12.13
N GLY A 280 -1.35 -12.63 12.18
CA GLY A 280 -0.38 -12.62 13.26
C GLY A 280 0.25 -11.24 13.46
N ASN A 281 0.72 -10.62 12.36
CA ASN A 281 1.31 -9.28 12.38
C ASN A 281 0.28 -8.22 12.82
N THR A 282 -0.94 -8.26 12.26
CA THR A 282 -2.05 -7.37 12.63
C THR A 282 -2.33 -7.42 14.13
N LEU A 283 -2.48 -8.63 14.68
CA LEU A 283 -2.76 -8.82 16.11
C LEU A 283 -1.58 -8.36 17.00
N LEU A 284 -0.35 -8.66 16.59
CA LEU A 284 0.87 -8.26 17.31
C LEU A 284 0.99 -6.73 17.36
N ILE A 285 0.86 -6.07 16.21
CA ILE A 285 0.92 -4.60 16.14
C ILE A 285 -0.18 -3.99 17.00
N THR A 286 -1.42 -4.45 16.85
CA THR A 286 -2.57 -3.95 17.62
C THR A 286 -2.35 -4.10 19.11
N LEU A 287 -1.87 -5.27 19.57
CA LEU A 287 -1.62 -5.52 21.00
C LEU A 287 -0.60 -4.54 21.60
N PHE A 288 0.54 -4.37 20.93
CA PHE A 288 1.58 -3.48 21.46
C PHE A 288 1.21 -2.00 21.29
N ALA A 289 0.56 -1.63 20.19
CA ALA A 289 0.08 -0.27 19.98
C ALA A 289 -0.96 0.16 21.04
N ILE A 290 -1.92 -0.72 21.38
CA ILE A 290 -2.91 -0.38 22.41
C ILE A 290 -2.28 -0.29 23.80
N ILE A 291 -1.27 -1.10 24.13
CA ILE A 291 -0.53 -1.00 25.39
C ILE A 291 0.17 0.37 25.46
N ILE A 292 0.88 0.78 24.41
CA ILE A 292 1.51 2.12 24.34
C ILE A 292 0.42 3.19 24.43
N GLY A 293 -0.68 3.04 23.70
CA GLY A 293 -1.83 3.94 23.69
C GLY A 293 -2.41 4.16 25.08
N ILE A 294 -2.66 3.09 25.82
CA ILE A 294 -3.21 3.16 27.18
C ILE A 294 -2.21 3.83 28.15
N VAL A 295 -0.95 3.43 28.11
CA VAL A 295 0.07 3.96 29.04
C VAL A 295 0.30 5.46 28.78
N LEU A 296 0.60 5.85 27.55
CA LEU A 296 0.84 7.24 27.20
C LEU A 296 -0.44 8.08 27.31
N GLY A 297 -1.57 7.54 26.86
CA GLY A 297 -2.87 8.22 26.96
C GLY A 297 -3.27 8.49 28.39
N ALA A 298 -3.05 7.54 29.31
CA ALA A 298 -3.29 7.75 30.74
C ALA A 298 -2.38 8.85 31.32
N LEU A 299 -1.09 8.87 30.98
CA LEU A 299 -0.15 9.91 31.41
C LEU A 299 -0.60 11.29 30.90
N ILE A 300 -0.98 11.40 29.64
CA ILE A 300 -1.49 12.65 29.05
C ILE A 300 -2.79 13.09 29.75
N ALA A 301 -3.73 12.17 29.97
CA ALA A 301 -4.99 12.44 30.67
C ALA A 301 -4.75 12.94 32.11
N ILE A 302 -3.82 12.33 32.86
CA ILE A 302 -3.43 12.76 34.22
C ILE A 302 -2.88 14.17 34.18
N VAL A 303 -1.93 14.50 33.30
CA VAL A 303 -1.34 15.84 33.17
C VAL A 303 -2.43 16.88 32.92
N ARG A 304 -3.33 16.60 31.99
CA ARG A 304 -4.42 17.51 31.63
C ARG A 304 -5.43 17.68 32.76
N THR A 305 -5.82 16.60 33.43
CA THR A 305 -6.74 16.63 34.55
C THR A 305 -6.16 17.44 35.74
N ILE A 306 -4.86 17.25 36.06
CA ILE A 306 -4.17 18.05 37.09
C ILE A 306 -4.15 19.53 36.73
N HIS A 307 -3.88 19.84 35.44
CA HIS A 307 -3.86 21.22 34.99
C HIS A 307 -5.25 21.88 35.08
N ASP A 308 -6.29 21.20 34.60
CA ASP A 308 -7.67 21.72 34.58
C ASP A 308 -8.17 22.04 35.99
N GLN A 309 -7.72 21.30 37.00
CA GLN A 309 -8.14 21.50 38.40
C GLN A 309 -7.28 22.47 39.19
N ASN A 310 -5.96 22.46 39.02
CA ASN A 310 -5.03 23.17 39.89
C ASN A 310 -4.19 24.21 39.17
N HIS A 311 -4.36 24.39 37.88
CA HIS A 311 -3.54 25.22 36.98
C HIS A 311 -2.02 24.96 37.10
N LYS A 312 -1.64 23.77 37.62
CA LYS A 312 -0.24 23.29 37.65
C LYS A 312 0.14 22.66 36.34
N LEU A 313 1.44 22.39 36.12
CA LEU A 313 1.99 21.74 34.95
C LEU A 313 1.66 22.45 33.61
N LYS A 314 1.63 23.78 33.59
CA LYS A 314 1.24 24.60 32.43
C LYS A 314 2.02 24.23 31.15
N ILE A 315 3.35 24.11 31.26
CA ILE A 315 4.22 23.78 30.12
C ILE A 315 3.90 22.36 29.59
N LEU A 316 3.82 21.39 30.52
CA LEU A 316 3.54 19.99 30.13
C LEU A 316 2.13 19.86 29.53
N ASN A 317 1.14 20.56 30.07
CA ASN A 317 -0.20 20.61 29.49
C ASN A 317 -0.21 21.25 28.10
N PHE A 318 0.61 22.30 27.89
CA PHE A 318 0.75 22.90 26.56
C PHE A 318 1.32 21.88 25.54
N ILE A 319 2.38 21.15 25.94
CA ILE A 319 2.97 20.09 25.09
C ILE A 319 1.93 19.00 24.80
N CYS A 320 1.17 18.55 25.82
CA CYS A 320 0.11 17.57 25.62
C CYS A 320 -0.98 18.08 24.67
N LYS A 321 -1.41 19.35 24.80
CA LYS A 321 -2.39 19.94 23.88
C LYS A 321 -1.86 19.99 22.44
N LEU A 322 -0.62 20.43 22.27
CA LEU A 322 0.01 20.49 20.94
C LEU A 322 0.07 19.10 20.30
N TYR A 323 0.53 18.10 21.06
CA TYR A 323 0.54 16.70 20.62
C TYR A 323 -0.85 16.21 20.18
N LEU A 324 -1.87 16.39 21.03
CA LEU A 324 -3.24 15.97 20.73
C LEU A 324 -3.80 16.69 19.49
N THR A 325 -3.48 17.97 19.31
CA THR A 325 -3.93 18.74 18.15
C THR A 325 -3.30 18.24 16.87
N ILE A 326 -1.98 17.98 16.87
CA ILE A 326 -1.27 17.48 15.69
C ILE A 326 -1.74 16.06 15.34
N ILE A 327 -1.69 15.14 16.31
CA ILE A 327 -1.99 13.72 16.05
C ILE A 327 -3.45 13.51 15.63
N ARG A 328 -4.40 14.17 16.28
CA ARG A 328 -5.82 14.03 15.92
C ARG A 328 -6.22 14.86 14.69
N GLY A 329 -5.41 15.83 14.30
CA GLY A 329 -5.61 16.66 13.13
C GLY A 329 -4.96 16.15 11.85
N THR A 330 -4.20 15.05 11.91
CA THR A 330 -3.52 14.46 10.75
C THR A 330 -3.96 13.01 10.54
N PRO A 331 -4.11 12.55 9.28
CA PRO A 331 -4.44 11.15 8.98
C PRO A 331 -3.35 10.18 9.50
N ALA A 332 -3.77 9.03 10.05
CA ALA A 332 -2.85 8.02 10.58
C ALA A 332 -1.84 7.52 9.54
N MET A 333 -2.25 7.41 8.27
CA MET A 333 -1.36 7.04 7.16
C MET A 333 -0.21 8.04 7.00
N ILE A 334 -0.50 9.34 7.02
CA ILE A 334 0.54 10.38 6.90
C ILE A 334 1.51 10.31 8.08
N GLN A 335 0.99 10.06 9.30
CA GLN A 335 1.84 9.88 10.49
C GLN A 335 2.78 8.69 10.32
N LEU A 336 2.28 7.54 9.86
CA LEU A 336 3.07 6.34 9.59
C LEU A 336 4.19 6.63 8.59
N LEU A 337 3.86 7.29 7.46
CA LEU A 337 4.82 7.63 6.41
C LEU A 337 5.90 8.61 6.93
N ILE A 338 5.52 9.65 7.68
CA ILE A 338 6.47 10.59 8.28
C ILE A 338 7.40 9.86 9.26
N ILE A 339 6.85 9.00 10.11
CA ILE A 339 7.66 8.25 11.09
C ILE A 339 8.65 7.34 10.35
N TYR A 340 8.21 6.62 9.33
CA TYR A 340 9.05 5.67 8.62
C TYR A 340 10.06 6.34 7.68
N TYR A 341 9.61 7.26 6.81
CA TYR A 341 10.45 7.84 5.74
C TYR A 341 11.20 9.11 6.14
N VAL A 342 10.79 9.77 7.23
CA VAL A 342 11.46 11.01 7.69
C VAL A 342 12.18 10.79 9.00
N ILE A 343 11.47 10.34 10.07
CA ILE A 343 12.08 10.21 11.40
C ILE A 343 13.08 9.06 11.45
N PHE A 344 12.72 7.91 10.89
CA PHE A 344 13.59 6.73 10.84
C PHE A 344 14.27 6.54 9.48
N ALA A 345 14.37 7.58 8.63
CA ALA A 345 14.98 7.50 7.30
C ALA A 345 16.35 6.82 7.30
N SER A 346 17.25 7.28 8.17
CA SER A 346 18.64 6.81 8.25
C SER A 346 18.86 5.63 9.18
N VAL A 347 17.79 5.06 9.76
CA VAL A 347 17.91 3.95 10.73
C VAL A 347 17.29 2.70 10.12
N ASN A 348 18.06 1.60 10.11
CA ASN A 348 17.52 0.30 9.75
C ASN A 348 16.78 -0.30 10.97
N ILE A 349 15.47 -0.07 11.03
CA ILE A 349 14.59 -0.47 12.11
C ILE A 349 13.53 -1.45 11.56
N ASP A 350 13.16 -2.44 12.39
CA ASP A 350 12.10 -3.37 12.04
C ASP A 350 10.76 -2.63 11.79
N LYS A 351 10.10 -2.94 10.69
CA LYS A 351 8.85 -2.30 10.26
C LYS A 351 7.70 -2.51 11.24
N ILE A 352 7.65 -3.68 11.91
CA ILE A 352 6.65 -3.96 12.95
C ILE A 352 6.82 -2.98 14.10
N LEU A 353 8.07 -2.71 14.52
CA LEU A 353 8.34 -1.75 15.59
C LEU A 353 7.94 -0.32 15.20
N VAL A 354 8.21 0.07 13.95
CA VAL A 354 7.77 1.38 13.43
C VAL A 354 6.25 1.50 13.47
N ALA A 355 5.54 0.46 12.99
CA ALA A 355 4.08 0.43 13.00
C ALA A 355 3.52 0.47 14.44
N VAL A 356 4.09 -0.30 15.36
CA VAL A 356 3.72 -0.29 16.78
C VAL A 356 3.88 1.11 17.40
N VAL A 357 5.00 1.79 17.11
CA VAL A 357 5.22 3.16 17.61
C VAL A 357 4.24 4.15 16.98
N ALA A 358 4.07 4.09 15.65
CA ALA A 358 3.18 5.01 14.94
C ALA A 358 1.73 4.89 15.40
N PHE A 359 1.18 3.67 15.40
CA PHE A 359 -0.18 3.42 15.86
C PHE A 359 -0.35 3.60 17.37
N GLY A 360 0.68 3.28 18.15
CA GLY A 360 0.68 3.51 19.60
C GLY A 360 0.64 5.00 19.95
N LEU A 361 1.39 5.84 19.24
CA LEU A 361 1.32 7.30 19.39
C LEU A 361 -0.04 7.82 18.91
N ASN A 362 -0.57 7.33 17.80
CA ASN A 362 -1.89 7.72 17.34
C ASN A 362 -2.96 7.38 18.38
N SER A 363 -3.02 6.13 18.83
CA SER A 363 -3.98 5.66 19.84
C SER A 363 -3.86 6.38 21.17
N ALA A 364 -2.65 6.75 21.62
CA ALA A 364 -2.46 7.49 22.86
C ALA A 364 -3.22 8.83 22.88
N ALA A 365 -3.35 9.49 21.74
CA ALA A 365 -4.11 10.73 21.64
C ALA A 365 -5.62 10.50 21.81
N TYR A 366 -6.16 9.42 21.25
CA TYR A 366 -7.58 9.08 21.42
C TYR A 366 -7.87 8.55 22.83
N VAL A 367 -7.04 7.65 23.33
CA VAL A 367 -7.17 7.11 24.71
C VAL A 367 -7.09 8.21 25.76
N ALA A 368 -6.22 9.22 25.59
CA ALA A 368 -6.15 10.35 26.50
C ALA A 368 -7.49 11.09 26.61
N GLU A 369 -8.16 11.34 25.49
CA GLU A 369 -9.47 11.99 25.49
C GLU A 369 -10.58 11.07 26.02
N VAL A 370 -10.53 9.75 25.71
CA VAL A 370 -11.46 8.75 26.26
C VAL A 370 -11.37 8.72 27.78
N ILE A 371 -10.15 8.67 28.34
CA ILE A 371 -9.95 8.67 29.80
C ILE A 371 -10.44 9.99 30.42
N ARG A 372 -10.08 11.13 29.81
CA ARG A 372 -10.52 12.45 30.29
C ARG A 372 -12.04 12.58 30.25
N SER A 373 -12.68 12.16 29.20
CA SER A 373 -14.12 12.14 29.03
C SER A 373 -14.80 11.26 30.09
N GLY A 374 -14.26 10.05 30.29
CA GLY A 374 -14.79 9.12 31.30
C GLY A 374 -14.66 9.65 32.74
N ILE A 375 -13.56 10.34 33.07
CA ILE A 375 -13.42 10.99 34.37
C ILE A 375 -14.46 12.12 34.51
N ASN A 376 -14.64 12.92 33.48
CA ASN A 376 -15.57 14.05 33.49
C ASN A 376 -17.04 13.62 33.42
N SER A 377 -17.35 12.39 33.03
CA SER A 377 -18.71 11.85 33.00
C SER A 377 -19.24 11.43 34.37
N VAL A 378 -18.37 11.33 35.40
CA VAL A 378 -18.78 11.04 36.75
C VAL A 378 -19.41 12.31 37.34
N ASP A 379 -20.57 12.16 38.00
CA ASP A 379 -21.29 13.27 38.62
C ASP A 379 -20.40 14.03 39.60
N LYS A 380 -20.40 15.36 39.50
CA LYS A 380 -19.58 16.24 40.37
C LYS A 380 -19.94 16.12 41.86
N GLY A 381 -21.19 15.78 42.14
CA GLY A 381 -21.64 15.52 43.50
C GLY A 381 -20.92 14.36 44.19
N GLN A 382 -20.43 13.38 43.39
CA GLN A 382 -19.61 12.29 43.94
C GLN A 382 -18.27 12.81 44.49
N PHE A 383 -17.70 13.80 43.82
CA PHE A 383 -16.47 14.44 44.28
C PHE A 383 -16.72 15.30 45.53
N GLU A 384 -17.79 16.07 45.54
CA GLU A 384 -18.21 16.91 46.66
C GLU A 384 -18.54 16.08 47.90
N ALA A 385 -19.29 14.98 47.72
CA ALA A 385 -19.62 14.04 48.81
C ALA A 385 -18.35 13.43 49.43
N GLY A 386 -17.40 12.97 48.61
CA GLY A 386 -16.13 12.46 49.11
C GLY A 386 -15.35 13.48 49.92
N ARG A 387 -15.33 14.74 49.47
CA ARG A 387 -14.69 15.86 50.19
C ARG A 387 -15.40 16.19 51.51
N SER A 388 -16.73 16.14 51.53
CA SER A 388 -17.54 16.39 52.73
C SER A 388 -17.34 15.30 53.78
N LEU A 389 -17.03 14.07 53.37
CA LEU A 389 -16.64 12.97 54.26
C LEU A 389 -15.19 13.07 54.77
N GLY A 390 -14.47 14.14 54.41
CA GLY A 390 -13.08 14.39 54.87
C GLY A 390 -12.01 13.66 54.06
N LEU A 391 -12.37 13.02 52.95
CA LEU A 391 -11.39 12.37 52.09
C LEU A 391 -10.50 13.42 51.40
N THR A 392 -9.22 13.11 51.28
CA THR A 392 -8.30 13.92 50.46
C THR A 392 -8.67 13.79 48.97
N TYR A 393 -8.24 14.73 48.15
CA TYR A 393 -8.45 14.68 46.72
C TYR A 393 -8.01 13.32 46.12
N LYS A 394 -6.82 12.86 46.51
CA LYS A 394 -6.27 11.58 46.02
C LYS A 394 -7.16 10.40 46.41
N GLN A 395 -7.64 10.36 47.65
CA GLN A 395 -8.53 9.29 48.11
C GLN A 395 -9.88 9.33 47.40
N THR A 396 -10.50 10.51 47.26
CA THR A 396 -11.74 10.67 46.49
C THR A 396 -11.57 10.19 45.04
N MET A 397 -10.47 10.63 44.39
CA MET A 397 -10.18 10.23 43.01
C MET A 397 -10.01 8.72 42.87
N LEU A 398 -9.14 8.10 43.68
CA LEU A 398 -8.81 6.69 43.57
C LEU A 398 -9.95 5.74 44.02
N SER A 399 -10.69 6.11 45.09
CA SER A 399 -11.68 5.22 45.69
C SER A 399 -13.11 5.44 45.19
N ILE A 400 -13.44 6.63 44.67
CA ILE A 400 -14.79 6.97 44.25
C ILE A 400 -14.88 7.22 42.74
N ILE A 401 -14.06 8.14 42.22
CA ILE A 401 -14.19 8.64 40.86
C ILE A 401 -13.64 7.63 39.83
N LEU A 402 -12.40 7.17 40.01
CA LEU A 402 -11.76 6.28 39.03
C LEU A 402 -12.49 4.94 38.85
N PRO A 403 -13.02 4.25 39.90
CA PRO A 403 -13.78 3.03 39.69
C PRO A 403 -15.06 3.25 38.87
N GLN A 404 -15.72 4.37 39.01
CA GLN A 404 -16.91 4.75 38.24
C GLN A 404 -16.51 5.16 36.82
N ALA A 405 -15.49 6.00 36.68
CA ALA A 405 -14.95 6.42 35.38
C ALA A 405 -14.49 5.23 34.55
N PHE A 406 -13.83 4.23 35.16
CA PHE A 406 -13.36 3.04 34.48
C PHE A 406 -14.48 2.29 33.77
N LYS A 407 -15.64 2.15 34.42
CA LYS A 407 -16.82 1.51 33.79
C LYS A 407 -17.30 2.28 32.57
N ASN A 408 -17.23 3.61 32.60
CA ASN A 408 -17.62 4.48 31.49
C ASN A 408 -16.58 4.50 30.36
N ILE A 409 -15.29 4.34 30.70
CA ILE A 409 -14.15 4.32 29.77
C ILE A 409 -14.09 2.99 29.00
N LEU A 410 -14.38 1.86 29.64
CA LEU A 410 -14.15 0.53 29.11
C LEU A 410 -14.78 0.27 27.73
N PRO A 411 -16.05 0.63 27.46
CA PRO A 411 -16.64 0.46 26.12
C PRO A 411 -15.90 1.25 25.04
N ALA A 412 -15.46 2.47 25.34
CA ALA A 412 -14.72 3.30 24.41
C ALA A 412 -13.29 2.78 24.16
N LEU A 413 -12.64 2.22 25.18
CA LEU A 413 -11.35 1.53 25.00
C LEU A 413 -11.47 0.27 24.13
N CYS A 414 -12.54 -0.52 24.32
CA CYS A 414 -12.80 -1.66 23.46
C CYS A 414 -13.01 -1.22 22.01
N ASN A 415 -13.73 -0.13 21.78
CA ASN A 415 -13.89 0.44 20.44
C ASN A 415 -12.56 0.92 19.85
N GLU A 416 -11.67 1.49 20.64
CA GLU A 416 -10.33 1.90 20.22
C GLU A 416 -9.50 0.69 19.77
N CYS A 417 -9.55 -0.45 20.49
CA CYS A 417 -8.90 -1.68 20.06
C CYS A 417 -9.41 -2.15 18.70
N ILE A 418 -10.73 -2.09 18.46
CA ILE A 418 -11.33 -2.45 17.17
C ILE A 418 -10.90 -1.49 16.07
N SER A 419 -10.79 -0.19 16.37
CA SER A 419 -10.33 0.82 15.40
C SER A 419 -8.87 0.59 15.03
N LEU A 420 -7.99 0.37 16.01
CA LEU A 420 -6.59 0.05 15.78
C LEU A 420 -6.41 -1.19 14.89
N LEU A 421 -7.19 -2.24 15.15
CA LEU A 421 -7.12 -3.47 14.36
C LEU A 421 -7.44 -3.23 12.88
N LYS A 422 -8.34 -2.28 12.57
CA LYS A 422 -8.63 -1.86 11.20
C LYS A 422 -7.57 -0.92 10.62
N GLU A 423 -7.00 -0.03 11.45
CA GLU A 423 -5.99 0.94 11.03
C GLU A 423 -4.67 0.28 10.63
N THR A 424 -4.35 -0.92 11.12
CA THR A 424 -3.17 -1.66 10.68
C THR A 424 -3.15 -1.92 9.17
N ALA A 425 -4.31 -1.88 8.49
CA ALA A 425 -4.43 -2.05 7.05
C ALA A 425 -3.57 -1.08 6.22
N ILE A 426 -3.22 0.08 6.77
CA ILE A 426 -2.33 1.04 6.09
C ILE A 426 -0.85 0.69 6.20
N SER A 427 -0.46 -0.34 6.95
CA SER A 427 0.94 -0.72 7.12
C SER A 427 1.58 -1.29 5.84
N GLY A 428 0.77 -1.70 4.88
CA GLY A 428 1.20 -2.08 3.53
C GLY A 428 2.00 -0.97 2.81
N TYR A 429 1.72 0.30 3.10
CA TYR A 429 2.44 1.45 2.51
C TYR A 429 3.94 1.50 2.89
N ILE A 430 4.31 0.91 4.01
CA ILE A 430 5.72 0.74 4.40
C ILE A 430 6.26 -0.66 4.10
N GLY A 431 5.52 -1.46 3.31
CA GLY A 431 5.89 -2.82 2.93
C GLY A 431 5.84 -3.83 4.08
N LEU A 432 4.89 -3.66 5.00
CA LEU A 432 4.62 -4.61 6.06
C LEU A 432 3.41 -5.47 5.68
N THR A 433 3.55 -6.78 5.75
CA THR A 433 2.46 -7.71 5.45
C THR A 433 1.54 -7.84 6.67
N ASP A 434 0.44 -7.09 6.66
CA ASP A 434 -0.70 -7.23 7.54
C ASP A 434 -1.77 -8.14 6.91
N LEU A 435 -2.92 -8.27 7.54
CA LEU A 435 -4.03 -9.10 7.01
C LEU A 435 -4.53 -8.58 5.65
N THR A 436 -4.58 -7.26 5.44
CA THR A 436 -5.02 -6.66 4.19
C THR A 436 -4.03 -6.92 3.06
N LYS A 437 -2.73 -6.65 3.29
CA LYS A 437 -1.68 -6.94 2.31
C LYS A 437 -1.61 -8.43 1.98
N ALA A 438 -1.84 -9.32 2.95
CA ALA A 438 -1.93 -10.76 2.72
C ALA A 438 -3.07 -11.12 1.74
N GLY A 439 -4.24 -10.52 1.90
CA GLY A 439 -5.36 -10.67 0.97
C GLY A 439 -5.02 -10.13 -0.43
N ASP A 440 -4.32 -9.01 -0.49
CA ASP A 440 -3.89 -8.41 -1.75
C ASP A 440 -2.88 -9.27 -2.51
N ILE A 441 -1.94 -9.91 -1.81
CA ILE A 441 -1.00 -10.87 -2.39
C ILE A 441 -1.76 -12.04 -3.02
N ILE A 442 -2.76 -12.61 -2.32
CA ILE A 442 -3.59 -13.69 -2.87
C ILE A 442 -4.34 -13.22 -4.12
N ARG A 443 -4.95 -12.04 -4.04
CA ARG A 443 -5.73 -11.46 -5.13
C ARG A 443 -4.88 -11.15 -6.37
N SER A 444 -3.64 -10.71 -6.19
CA SER A 444 -2.70 -10.47 -7.31
C SER A 444 -2.27 -11.76 -8.01
N GLN A 445 -2.26 -12.90 -7.30
CA GLN A 445 -1.95 -14.20 -7.88
C GLN A 445 -3.16 -14.85 -8.57
N THR A 446 -4.36 -14.65 -8.04
CA THR A 446 -5.58 -15.30 -8.53
C THR A 446 -6.35 -14.45 -9.53
N PHE A 447 -6.07 -13.15 -9.59
CA PHE A 447 -6.82 -12.15 -10.37
C PHE A 447 -8.32 -12.13 -10.06
N GLU A 448 -8.70 -12.63 -8.89
CA GLU A 448 -10.08 -12.66 -8.40
C GLU A 448 -10.26 -11.59 -7.30
N ALA A 449 -11.45 -11.00 -7.27
CA ALA A 449 -11.84 -10.19 -6.11
C ALA A 449 -12.02 -11.07 -4.88
N PHE A 450 -12.03 -10.45 -3.70
CA PHE A 450 -12.40 -11.16 -2.48
C PHE A 450 -13.71 -11.91 -2.67
N ILE A 451 -13.73 -13.13 -2.17
CA ILE A 451 -14.91 -13.98 -2.09
C ILE A 451 -15.88 -13.42 -1.06
#